data_398489f293c40e02b6566565554fc3a7
#
_entry.id   398489f293c40e02b6566565554fc3a7
#
_cell.length_a   1.000
_cell.length_b   1.000
_cell.length_c   1.000
_cell.angle_alpha   90.00
_cell.angle_beta   90.00
_cell.angle_gamma   90.00
#
_symmetry.space_group_name_H-M   'P 1'
#
loop_
_entity.id
_entity.type
_entity.pdbx_description
1 polymer ?
#
loop_
_entity_poly.entity_id
_entity_poly.type
_entity_poly.pdbx_seq_one_letter_code
_entity_poly.pdbx_strand_id
1 'polypeptide(L)'
;GLNCAIFFDSTSFYIKEKLLEEGIPFVLKDKQVYLPFIGYLLSNENERKISPVHLISFLTQKVILVPIYEKWENVTASKAAIRLGVTKMSANRCFDEIEYLNVDILGMKGKSRVITVPADIQKLWNDVRVILRNPVIARYELKEDIQLEKKAGITALCEYSLLSDNEYPTYAITKKEITESRIRKMKQVHSGEEIGCVVLELGYFIDFKNKKLEDPLSVTLSLTESEKQDERIGISIKRMLEEYVW
;
A
#
# COMPACT_ATOMS: atom_id res chain seq x y z
N GLY A 1 -11.18 -41.51 15.30
CA GLY A 1 -11.13 -40.52 14.24
C GLY A 1 -9.83 -40.66 13.45
N LEU A 2 -9.85 -40.32 12.17
CA LEU A 2 -8.63 -40.30 11.35
C LEU A 2 -7.84 -39.01 11.65
N ASN A 3 -6.51 -39.14 11.89
CA ASN A 3 -5.64 -38.02 12.01
C ASN A 3 -5.31 -37.49 10.58
N CYS A 4 -5.56 -36.20 10.33
CA CYS A 4 -5.33 -35.55 9.04
C CYS A 4 -4.34 -34.41 9.21
N ALA A 5 -3.57 -34.12 8.15
CA ALA A 5 -2.70 -32.93 8.05
C ALA A 5 -2.89 -32.26 6.71
N ILE A 6 -2.72 -30.95 6.65
CA ILE A 6 -2.80 -30.18 5.41
C ILE A 6 -1.41 -30.18 4.77
N PHE A 7 -1.32 -30.47 3.47
CA PHE A 7 -0.08 -30.41 2.71
C PHE A 7 -0.03 -29.12 1.89
N PHE A 8 1.10 -28.40 1.97
CA PHE A 8 1.37 -27.19 1.16
C PHE A 8 2.68 -27.35 0.41
N ASP A 9 2.70 -27.00 -0.85
CA ASP A 9 3.94 -26.81 -1.59
C ASP A 9 4.66 -25.54 -1.14
N SER A 10 3.89 -24.48 -0.88
CA SER A 10 4.37 -23.23 -0.31
C SER A 10 3.24 -22.55 0.47
N THR A 11 3.60 -21.77 1.48
CA THR A 11 2.65 -20.94 2.23
C THR A 11 3.36 -19.69 2.76
N SER A 12 2.59 -18.65 3.12
CA SER A 12 3.13 -17.45 3.73
C SER A 12 3.51 -17.71 5.19
N PHE A 13 4.38 -16.86 5.71
CA PHE A 13 4.75 -16.86 7.11
C PHE A 13 3.51 -16.66 8.02
N TYR A 14 2.62 -15.75 7.64
CA TYR A 14 1.37 -15.48 8.37
C TYR A 14 0.48 -16.72 8.51
N ILE A 15 0.22 -17.42 7.37
CA ILE A 15 -0.62 -18.63 7.41
C ILE A 15 0.06 -19.73 8.24
N LYS A 16 1.37 -19.90 8.11
CA LYS A 16 2.12 -20.85 8.89
C LYS A 16 2.02 -20.60 10.40
N GLU A 17 2.23 -19.34 10.84
CA GLU A 17 2.08 -18.94 12.24
C GLU A 17 0.68 -19.23 12.77
N LYS A 18 -0.34 -18.84 11.99
CA LYS A 18 -1.74 -19.08 12.36
C LYS A 18 -2.06 -20.56 12.52
N LEU A 19 -1.55 -21.42 11.62
CA LEU A 19 -1.73 -22.88 11.74
C LEU A 19 -1.06 -23.45 13.01
N LEU A 20 0.12 -22.91 13.39
CA LEU A 20 0.80 -23.30 14.64
C LEU A 20 0.04 -22.83 15.87
N GLU A 21 -0.46 -21.59 15.88
CA GLU A 21 -1.27 -21.03 16.98
C GLU A 21 -2.57 -21.80 17.19
N GLU A 22 -3.25 -22.18 16.11
CA GLU A 22 -4.48 -22.95 16.14
C GLU A 22 -4.26 -24.47 16.35
N GLY A 23 -2.99 -24.92 16.40
CA GLY A 23 -2.63 -26.33 16.56
C GLY A 23 -3.03 -27.21 15.38
N ILE A 24 -3.21 -26.64 14.19
CA ILE A 24 -3.65 -27.36 12.98
C ILE A 24 -2.45 -28.13 12.38
N PRO A 25 -2.55 -29.46 12.20
CA PRO A 25 -1.48 -30.27 11.63
C PRO A 25 -1.21 -29.91 10.16
N PHE A 26 0.06 -29.72 9.80
CA PHE A 26 0.43 -29.45 8.41
C PHE A 26 1.82 -29.97 8.03
N VAL A 27 2.03 -30.14 6.74
CA VAL A 27 3.32 -30.44 6.12
C VAL A 27 3.58 -29.37 5.07
N LEU A 28 4.69 -28.65 5.24
CA LEU A 28 5.18 -27.67 4.28
C LEU A 28 6.42 -28.25 3.60
N LYS A 29 6.32 -28.48 2.30
CA LYS A 29 7.36 -29.13 1.50
C LYS A 29 8.74 -28.47 1.71
N ASP A 30 9.73 -29.31 2.00
CA ASP A 30 11.14 -28.93 2.19
C ASP A 30 11.40 -27.89 3.31
N LYS A 31 10.40 -27.57 4.16
CA LYS A 31 10.51 -26.54 5.21
C LYS A 31 10.12 -27.03 6.58
N GLN A 32 8.89 -27.50 6.79
CA GLN A 32 8.39 -27.81 8.12
C GLN A 32 7.33 -28.91 8.11
N VAL A 33 7.38 -29.74 9.14
CA VAL A 33 6.34 -30.75 9.45
C VAL A 33 5.86 -30.50 10.87
N TYR A 34 4.55 -30.25 11.02
CA TYR A 34 3.89 -30.08 12.32
C TYR A 34 2.76 -31.10 12.44
N LEU A 35 2.98 -32.14 13.21
CA LEU A 35 2.05 -33.25 13.43
C LEU A 35 1.93 -33.50 14.95
N PRO A 36 1.14 -32.66 15.66
CA PRO A 36 1.05 -32.72 17.13
C PRO A 36 0.51 -34.06 17.64
N PHE A 37 -0.29 -34.77 16.85
CA PHE A 37 -0.84 -36.07 17.22
C PHE A 37 0.18 -37.23 17.27
N ILE A 38 1.39 -37.01 16.74
CA ILE A 38 2.51 -37.97 16.87
C ILE A 38 3.72 -37.38 17.61
N GLY A 39 3.57 -36.16 18.19
CA GLY A 39 4.60 -35.48 18.95
C GLY A 39 5.78 -34.95 18.13
N TYR A 40 5.62 -34.80 16.81
CA TYR A 40 6.70 -34.32 15.93
C TYR A 40 6.51 -32.87 15.51
N LEU A 41 7.56 -32.06 15.75
CA LEU A 41 7.79 -30.76 15.14
C LEU A 41 9.19 -30.79 14.52
N LEU A 42 9.26 -30.84 13.20
CA LEU A 42 10.51 -30.69 12.47
C LEU A 42 10.47 -29.34 11.75
N SER A 43 11.39 -28.45 12.07
CA SER A 43 11.57 -27.18 11.39
C SER A 43 13.01 -27.02 10.93
N ASN A 44 13.20 -26.36 9.80
CA ASN A 44 14.52 -25.99 9.33
C ASN A 44 14.97 -24.76 10.16
N GLU A 45 16.00 -24.92 11.01
CA GLU A 45 16.49 -23.87 11.94
C GLU A 45 16.98 -22.58 11.23
N ASN A 46 17.12 -22.63 9.91
CA ASN A 46 17.54 -21.49 9.10
C ASN A 46 16.38 -20.58 8.66
N GLU A 47 15.15 -20.78 9.17
CA GLU A 47 14.05 -19.87 8.83
C GLU A 47 14.29 -18.48 9.41
N ARG A 48 14.18 -17.50 8.52
CA ARG A 48 14.26 -16.09 8.91
C ARG A 48 13.03 -15.70 9.72
N LYS A 49 13.25 -15.20 10.94
CA LYS A 49 12.15 -14.63 11.76
C LYS A 49 11.68 -13.32 11.14
N ILE A 50 10.42 -13.26 10.78
CA ILE A 50 9.74 -12.04 10.29
C ILE A 50 8.92 -11.48 11.45
N SER A 51 9.08 -10.19 11.73
CA SER A 51 8.30 -9.51 12.77
C SER A 51 6.84 -9.38 12.38
N PRO A 52 5.89 -9.58 13.32
CA PRO A 52 4.47 -9.34 13.07
C PRO A 52 4.19 -7.93 12.56
N VAL A 53 3.28 -7.82 11.59
CA VAL A 53 2.88 -6.55 10.98
C VAL A 53 1.42 -6.26 11.38
N HIS A 54 1.24 -5.30 12.28
CA HIS A 54 -0.09 -4.86 12.70
C HIS A 54 -0.66 -3.78 11.76
N LEU A 55 0.20 -2.96 11.18
CA LEU A 55 -0.16 -1.91 10.25
C LEU A 55 0.96 -1.76 9.22
N ILE A 56 0.60 -1.84 7.93
CA ILE A 56 1.56 -1.68 6.84
C ILE A 56 2.28 -0.33 6.91
N SER A 57 3.59 -0.32 6.68
CA SER A 57 4.35 0.93 6.63
C SER A 57 4.08 1.68 5.31
N PHE A 58 4.15 3.02 5.33
CA PHE A 58 4.00 3.82 4.11
C PHE A 58 5.04 3.49 3.05
N LEU A 59 6.25 3.11 3.47
CA LEU A 59 7.29 2.69 2.54
C LEU A 59 6.93 1.34 1.90
N THR A 60 6.44 0.38 2.66
CA THR A 60 5.99 -0.91 2.13
C THR A 60 4.81 -0.73 1.18
N GLN A 61 3.86 0.13 1.53
CA GLN A 61 2.76 0.49 0.64
C GLN A 61 3.28 1.05 -0.69
N LYS A 62 4.26 1.97 -0.66
CA LYS A 62 4.93 2.46 -1.86
C LYS A 62 5.64 1.34 -2.64
N VAL A 63 6.28 0.38 -1.95
CA VAL A 63 6.92 -0.80 -2.55
C VAL A 63 5.91 -1.76 -3.19
N ILE A 64 4.64 -1.73 -2.80
CA ILE A 64 3.57 -2.49 -3.46
C ILE A 64 3.02 -1.72 -4.67
N LEU A 65 2.81 -0.41 -4.56
CA LEU A 65 2.11 0.38 -5.58
C LEU A 65 3.00 0.76 -6.78
N VAL A 66 4.27 1.12 -6.54
CA VAL A 66 5.20 1.49 -7.63
C VAL A 66 5.39 0.36 -8.64
N PRO A 67 5.58 -0.91 -8.21
CA PRO A 67 5.63 -2.06 -9.12
C PRO A 67 4.44 -2.16 -10.06
N ILE A 68 3.24 -1.87 -9.60
CA ILE A 68 2.01 -1.92 -10.43
C ILE A 68 2.13 -0.97 -11.63
N TYR A 69 2.59 0.26 -11.41
CA TYR A 69 2.78 1.24 -12.48
C TYR A 69 3.93 0.89 -13.43
N GLU A 70 5.01 0.35 -12.88
CA GLU A 70 6.25 0.08 -13.61
C GLU A 70 6.33 -1.35 -14.13
N LYS A 71 5.31 -2.18 -13.85
CA LYS A 71 5.23 -3.59 -14.27
C LYS A 71 6.51 -4.36 -13.93
N TRP A 72 6.90 -4.31 -12.65
CA TRP A 72 8.15 -4.93 -12.22
C TRP A 72 8.18 -6.43 -12.46
N GLU A 73 9.30 -6.88 -13.03
CA GLU A 73 9.59 -8.29 -13.22
C GLU A 73 10.91 -8.67 -12.55
N ASN A 74 10.87 -9.64 -11.63
CA ASN A 74 12.05 -10.16 -10.95
C ASN A 74 12.93 -9.07 -10.29
N VAL A 75 12.33 -8.05 -9.69
CA VAL A 75 13.04 -6.94 -9.05
C VAL A 75 13.47 -7.33 -7.63
N THR A 76 14.79 -7.37 -7.40
CA THR A 76 15.37 -7.66 -6.07
C THR A 76 15.26 -6.47 -5.13
N ALA A 77 15.39 -6.70 -3.81
CA ALA A 77 15.41 -5.63 -2.81
C ALA A 77 16.49 -4.56 -3.08
N SER A 78 17.64 -4.93 -3.66
CA SER A 78 18.69 -3.98 -4.02
C SER A 78 18.26 -3.07 -5.18
N LYS A 79 17.61 -3.61 -6.21
CA LYS A 79 17.06 -2.82 -7.32
C LYS A 79 15.92 -1.93 -6.87
N ALA A 80 15.01 -2.46 -6.05
CA ALA A 80 13.93 -1.69 -5.44
C ALA A 80 14.46 -0.52 -4.61
N ALA A 81 15.50 -0.75 -3.79
CA ALA A 81 16.14 0.29 -2.99
C ALA A 81 16.65 1.45 -3.85
N ILE A 82 17.38 1.15 -4.93
CA ILE A 82 17.88 2.16 -5.88
C ILE A 82 16.72 2.93 -6.50
N ARG A 83 15.70 2.22 -7.02
CA ARG A 83 14.54 2.84 -7.69
C ARG A 83 13.75 3.77 -6.78
N LEU A 84 13.62 3.41 -5.50
CA LEU A 84 12.83 4.18 -4.53
C LEU A 84 13.66 5.20 -3.72
N GLY A 85 14.98 5.27 -3.93
CA GLY A 85 15.87 6.17 -3.21
C GLY A 85 15.99 5.84 -1.71
N VAL A 86 15.96 4.54 -1.34
CA VAL A 86 16.04 4.08 0.04
C VAL A 86 17.21 3.13 0.26
N THR A 87 17.51 2.80 1.51
CA THR A 87 18.57 1.82 1.81
C THR A 87 18.11 0.39 1.48
N LYS A 88 19.05 -0.48 1.14
CA LYS A 88 18.78 -1.91 0.94
C LYS A 88 18.14 -2.56 2.18
N MET A 89 18.54 -2.11 3.38
CA MET A 89 17.95 -2.59 4.62
C MET A 89 16.47 -2.23 4.72
N SER A 90 16.10 -0.98 4.39
CA SER A 90 14.70 -0.54 4.35
C SER A 90 13.90 -1.35 3.33
N ALA A 91 14.43 -1.56 2.12
CA ALA A 91 13.77 -2.39 1.12
C ALA A 91 13.58 -3.84 1.57
N ASN A 92 14.57 -4.43 2.26
CA ASN A 92 14.42 -5.78 2.81
C ASN A 92 13.32 -5.84 3.89
N ARG A 93 13.21 -4.84 4.76
CA ARG A 93 12.11 -4.77 5.74
C ARG A 93 10.74 -4.69 5.07
N CYS A 94 10.63 -3.93 3.95
CA CYS A 94 9.41 -3.92 3.16
C CYS A 94 9.09 -5.30 2.58
N PHE A 95 10.09 -6.02 2.08
CA PHE A 95 9.92 -7.39 1.60
C PHE A 95 9.49 -8.34 2.72
N ASP A 96 9.98 -8.13 3.96
CA ASP A 96 9.55 -8.87 5.15
C ASP A 96 8.07 -8.60 5.46
N GLU A 97 7.64 -7.32 5.43
CA GLU A 97 6.23 -6.95 5.62
C GLU A 97 5.33 -7.56 4.53
N ILE A 98 5.74 -7.49 3.25
CA ILE A 98 5.00 -8.06 2.12
C ILE A 98 4.86 -9.58 2.28
N GLU A 99 5.94 -10.26 2.68
CA GLU A 99 5.95 -11.70 2.92
C GLU A 99 5.01 -12.07 4.08
N TYR A 100 5.05 -11.32 5.17
CA TYR A 100 4.17 -11.51 6.33
C TYR A 100 2.69 -11.36 5.94
N LEU A 101 2.35 -10.30 5.17
CA LEU A 101 1.00 -10.00 4.73
C LEU A 101 0.51 -10.90 3.59
N ASN A 102 1.36 -11.79 3.08
CA ASN A 102 1.04 -12.72 1.99
C ASN A 102 0.54 -12.04 0.70
N VAL A 103 1.18 -10.94 0.32
CA VAL A 103 0.87 -10.28 -0.94
C VAL A 103 1.48 -11.05 -2.10
N ASP A 104 0.67 -11.40 -3.10
CA ASP A 104 1.04 -12.23 -4.26
C ASP A 104 1.86 -11.47 -5.32
N ILE A 105 2.91 -10.80 -4.86
CA ILE A 105 3.92 -10.15 -5.72
C ILE A 105 5.33 -10.59 -5.36
N LEU A 106 5.50 -11.30 -4.23
CA LEU A 106 6.80 -11.70 -3.73
C LEU A 106 7.09 -13.16 -4.07
N GLY A 107 8.15 -13.37 -4.82
CA GLY A 107 8.63 -14.68 -5.20
C GLY A 107 10.12 -14.88 -4.96
N MET A 108 10.64 -16.02 -5.40
CA MET A 108 12.05 -16.37 -5.31
C MET A 108 12.66 -16.52 -6.70
N LYS A 109 13.85 -15.92 -6.91
CA LYS A 109 14.68 -16.18 -8.08
C LYS A 109 16.07 -16.63 -7.61
N GLY A 110 16.33 -17.93 -7.71
CA GLY A 110 17.49 -18.53 -7.06
C GLY A 110 17.44 -18.35 -5.54
N LYS A 111 18.45 -17.71 -4.96
CA LYS A 111 18.53 -17.43 -3.51
C LYS A 111 17.97 -16.05 -3.12
N SER A 112 17.46 -15.28 -4.06
CA SER A 112 17.01 -13.90 -3.83
C SER A 112 15.51 -13.78 -3.91
N ARG A 113 14.92 -13.04 -2.96
CA ARG A 113 13.52 -12.59 -3.07
C ARG A 113 13.41 -11.55 -4.15
N VAL A 114 12.33 -11.62 -4.90
CA VAL A 114 12.04 -10.70 -6.01
C VAL A 114 10.57 -10.31 -6.00
N ILE A 115 10.30 -9.08 -6.43
CA ILE A 115 8.95 -8.62 -6.73
C ILE A 115 8.69 -8.83 -8.22
N THR A 116 7.56 -9.47 -8.53
CA THR A 116 7.04 -9.62 -9.88
C THR A 116 5.54 -9.32 -9.84
N VAL A 117 5.10 -8.38 -10.66
CA VAL A 117 3.69 -8.03 -10.77
C VAL A 117 2.99 -9.06 -11.64
N PRO A 118 1.88 -9.67 -11.19
CA PRO A 118 1.13 -10.63 -12.00
C PRO A 118 0.46 -9.92 -13.19
N ALA A 119 0.09 -10.70 -14.21
CA ALA A 119 -0.57 -10.19 -15.41
C ALA A 119 -1.94 -9.56 -15.09
N ASP A 120 -2.70 -10.14 -14.15
CA ASP A 120 -3.98 -9.61 -13.70
C ASP A 120 -3.77 -8.57 -12.59
N ILE A 121 -3.55 -7.33 -13.01
CA ILE A 121 -3.33 -6.18 -12.12
C ILE A 121 -4.61 -5.83 -11.34
N GLN A 122 -5.79 -5.99 -11.95
CA GLN A 122 -7.07 -5.69 -11.28
C GLN A 122 -7.30 -6.64 -10.10
N LYS A 123 -7.02 -7.92 -10.30
CA LYS A 123 -7.07 -8.90 -9.21
C LYS A 123 -6.08 -8.54 -8.11
N LEU A 124 -4.83 -8.29 -8.47
CA LEU A 124 -3.83 -7.86 -7.49
C LEU A 124 -4.30 -6.65 -6.69
N TRP A 125 -4.81 -5.61 -7.35
CA TRP A 125 -5.34 -4.43 -6.68
C TRP A 125 -6.46 -4.77 -5.71
N ASN A 126 -7.43 -5.59 -6.12
CA ASN A 126 -8.53 -6.00 -5.26
C ASN A 126 -8.06 -6.77 -4.02
N ASP A 127 -7.02 -7.58 -4.15
CA ASP A 127 -6.44 -8.36 -3.06
C ASP A 127 -5.64 -7.47 -2.09
N VAL A 128 -4.85 -6.50 -2.61
CA VAL A 128 -4.00 -5.67 -1.75
C VAL A 128 -4.72 -4.47 -1.14
N ARG A 129 -5.71 -3.86 -1.79
CA ARG A 129 -6.36 -2.62 -1.30
C ARG A 129 -6.95 -2.74 0.10
N VAL A 130 -7.31 -3.95 0.53
CA VAL A 130 -7.91 -4.21 1.85
C VAL A 130 -6.90 -4.16 2.99
N ILE A 131 -5.60 -4.32 2.68
CA ILE A 131 -4.50 -4.24 3.64
C ILE A 131 -3.75 -2.92 3.56
N LEU A 132 -4.01 -2.13 2.51
CA LEU A 132 -3.41 -0.80 2.36
C LEU A 132 -4.14 0.21 3.26
N ARG A 133 -3.39 1.16 3.76
CA ARG A 133 -3.90 2.23 4.61
C ARG A 133 -4.11 3.51 3.83
N ASN A 134 -4.96 4.39 4.35
CA ASN A 134 -5.07 5.75 3.84
C ASN A 134 -3.70 6.45 3.90
N PRO A 135 -3.18 7.01 2.79
CA PRO A 135 -1.89 7.70 2.76
C PRO A 135 -1.90 9.04 3.53
N VAL A 136 -3.06 9.58 3.85
CA VAL A 136 -3.20 10.87 4.54
C VAL A 136 -2.83 10.74 6.01
N ILE A 137 -1.80 11.47 6.44
CA ILE A 137 -1.36 11.57 7.85
C ILE A 137 -2.18 12.63 8.58
N ALA A 138 -2.40 13.77 7.93
CA ALA A 138 -3.17 14.88 8.46
C ALA A 138 -3.85 15.66 7.34
N ARG A 139 -4.99 16.29 7.66
CA ARG A 139 -5.79 17.15 6.78
C ARG A 139 -5.87 18.54 7.41
N TYR A 140 -5.59 19.55 6.63
CA TYR A 140 -5.66 20.96 7.04
C TYR A 140 -6.65 21.70 6.13
N GLU A 141 -7.68 22.28 6.69
CA GLU A 141 -8.66 23.11 6.02
C GLU A 141 -8.31 24.56 6.25
N LEU A 142 -7.92 25.27 5.21
CA LEU A 142 -7.44 26.64 5.29
C LEU A 142 -8.49 27.61 4.74
N LYS A 143 -8.56 28.82 5.35
CA LYS A 143 -9.46 29.88 4.89
C LYS A 143 -9.05 30.49 3.55
N GLU A 144 -7.77 30.44 3.22
CA GLU A 144 -7.21 30.99 1.99
C GLU A 144 -6.66 29.89 1.11
N ASP A 145 -6.83 30.03 -0.21
CA ASP A 145 -6.16 29.14 -1.18
C ASP A 145 -4.70 29.53 -1.34
N ILE A 146 -3.82 28.63 -0.90
CA ILE A 146 -2.36 28.83 -0.92
C ILE A 146 -1.69 28.31 -2.21
N GLN A 147 -2.46 27.81 -3.16
CA GLN A 147 -2.04 27.38 -4.51
C GLN A 147 -0.76 26.53 -4.52
N LEU A 148 -0.82 25.36 -3.89
CA LEU A 148 0.29 24.41 -3.91
C LEU A 148 0.38 23.69 -5.26
N GLU A 149 1.58 23.24 -5.60
CA GLU A 149 1.85 22.64 -6.93
C GLU A 149 1.15 21.30 -7.14
N LYS A 150 1.09 20.45 -6.09
CA LYS A 150 0.58 19.09 -6.22
C LYS A 150 -0.89 18.99 -5.79
N LYS A 151 -1.77 18.72 -6.75
CA LYS A 151 -3.20 18.45 -6.51
C LYS A 151 -3.40 17.02 -5.99
N ALA A 152 -4.38 16.82 -5.11
CA ALA A 152 -4.68 15.54 -4.45
C ALA A 152 -6.18 15.30 -4.27
N GLY A 153 -6.53 14.12 -3.76
CA GLY A 153 -7.90 13.77 -3.43
C GLY A 153 -8.86 13.99 -4.59
N ILE A 154 -10.02 14.62 -4.32
CA ILE A 154 -11.03 14.89 -5.35
C ILE A 154 -10.49 15.78 -6.46
N THR A 155 -9.72 16.82 -6.15
CA THR A 155 -9.15 17.70 -7.19
C THR A 155 -8.24 16.94 -8.16
N ALA A 156 -7.44 15.97 -7.66
CA ALA A 156 -6.68 15.09 -8.55
C ALA A 156 -7.58 14.13 -9.34
N LEU A 157 -8.65 13.61 -8.73
CA LEU A 157 -9.61 12.74 -9.41
C LEU A 157 -10.32 13.49 -10.56
N CYS A 158 -10.64 14.76 -10.38
CA CYS A 158 -11.24 15.60 -11.41
C CYS A 158 -10.32 15.78 -12.63
N GLU A 159 -9.02 15.92 -12.40
CA GLU A 159 -8.02 16.00 -13.47
C GLU A 159 -7.86 14.66 -14.25
N TYR A 160 -8.14 13.53 -13.61
CA TYR A 160 -8.11 12.20 -14.23
C TYR A 160 -9.44 11.77 -14.85
N SER A 161 -10.54 12.50 -14.62
CA SER A 161 -11.87 12.09 -15.00
C SER A 161 -12.69 13.28 -15.54
N LEU A 162 -13.97 13.05 -15.81
CA LEU A 162 -14.91 14.11 -16.19
C LEU A 162 -15.71 14.65 -15.00
N LEU A 163 -15.29 14.35 -13.78
CA LEU A 163 -15.91 14.87 -12.57
C LEU A 163 -15.62 16.38 -12.47
N SER A 164 -16.63 17.17 -12.14
CA SER A 164 -16.44 18.58 -11.83
C SER A 164 -15.76 18.71 -10.47
N ASP A 165 -14.81 19.64 -10.36
CA ASP A 165 -14.07 19.88 -9.12
C ASP A 165 -15.00 20.38 -7.99
N ASN A 166 -14.50 20.28 -6.78
CA ASN A 166 -15.12 20.84 -5.59
C ASN A 166 -15.09 22.38 -5.63
N GLU A 167 -15.85 23.00 -4.73
CA GLU A 167 -15.83 24.46 -4.52
C GLU A 167 -14.45 24.97 -4.08
N TYR A 168 -13.61 24.11 -3.53
CA TYR A 168 -12.25 24.42 -3.08
C TYR A 168 -11.25 23.35 -3.52
N PRO A 169 -10.01 23.75 -3.89
CA PRO A 169 -8.99 22.81 -4.32
C PRO A 169 -8.39 22.02 -3.14
N THR A 170 -7.97 20.79 -3.45
CA THR A 170 -7.26 19.90 -2.52
C THR A 170 -5.84 19.66 -3.01
N TYR A 171 -4.87 19.92 -2.16
CA TYR A 171 -3.44 19.78 -2.43
C TYR A 171 -2.79 18.71 -1.56
N ALA A 172 -1.66 18.18 -2.01
CA ALA A 172 -0.81 17.29 -1.24
C ALA A 172 0.54 17.89 -0.92
N ILE A 173 1.06 17.55 0.26
CA ILE A 173 2.34 18.02 0.76
C ILE A 173 3.05 16.92 1.54
N THR A 174 4.39 16.92 1.52
CA THR A 174 5.20 16.01 2.34
C THR A 174 5.34 16.55 3.78
N LYS A 175 5.71 15.65 4.70
CA LYS A 175 6.04 16.01 6.08
C LYS A 175 7.15 17.08 6.16
N LYS A 176 8.11 17.06 5.24
CA LYS A 176 9.17 18.06 5.19
C LYS A 176 8.63 19.42 4.78
N GLU A 177 7.91 19.48 3.68
CA GLU A 177 7.35 20.73 3.12
C GLU A 177 6.36 21.38 4.08
N ILE A 178 5.54 20.59 4.84
CA ILE A 178 4.60 21.15 5.81
C ILE A 178 5.32 21.87 6.97
N THR A 179 6.50 21.40 7.33
CA THR A 179 7.33 22.05 8.36
C THR A 179 7.91 23.37 7.85
N GLU A 180 8.35 23.40 6.59
CA GLU A 180 8.92 24.56 5.92
C GLU A 180 7.86 25.62 5.60
N SER A 181 6.68 25.23 5.14
CA SER A 181 5.59 26.13 4.73
C SER A 181 4.81 26.79 5.87
N ARG A 182 5.02 26.34 7.12
CA ARG A 182 4.28 26.81 8.31
C ARG A 182 2.75 26.61 8.24
N ILE A 183 2.24 25.74 7.38
CA ILE A 183 0.80 25.45 7.19
C ILE A 183 0.12 25.14 8.52
N ARG A 184 0.77 24.42 9.44
CA ARG A 184 0.24 24.12 10.77
C ARG A 184 -0.07 25.36 11.64
N LYS A 185 0.50 26.52 11.29
CA LYS A 185 0.29 27.80 12.00
C LYS A 185 -0.68 28.72 11.28
N MET A 186 -1.15 28.34 10.09
CA MET A 186 -2.13 29.12 9.34
C MET A 186 -3.50 29.02 9.98
N LYS A 187 -4.36 30.00 9.68
CA LYS A 187 -5.74 30.01 10.17
C LYS A 187 -6.51 28.84 9.54
N GLN A 188 -6.88 27.88 10.37
CA GLN A 188 -7.75 26.79 9.99
C GLN A 188 -9.23 27.24 10.03
N VAL A 189 -10.03 26.56 9.22
CA VAL A 189 -11.48 26.80 9.15
C VAL A 189 -12.14 26.24 10.41
N HIS A 190 -13.10 27.00 10.97
CA HIS A 190 -13.98 26.53 12.03
C HIS A 190 -15.34 26.13 11.43
N SER A 191 -16.10 25.31 12.16
CA SER A 191 -17.42 24.84 11.71
C SER A 191 -18.31 25.99 11.23
N GLY A 192 -18.76 25.90 9.96
CA GLY A 192 -19.64 26.90 9.34
C GLY A 192 -18.92 28.05 8.59
N GLU A 193 -17.60 28.04 8.53
CA GLU A 193 -16.83 28.99 7.71
C GLU A 193 -16.51 28.40 6.32
N GLU A 194 -16.30 29.27 5.34
CA GLU A 194 -15.90 28.88 4.00
C GLU A 194 -14.46 28.34 3.96
N ILE A 195 -14.25 27.26 3.18
CA ILE A 195 -12.95 26.63 2.99
C ILE A 195 -12.34 27.25 1.72
N GLY A 196 -11.14 27.83 1.84
CA GLY A 196 -10.37 28.31 0.69
C GLY A 196 -9.62 27.17 -0.01
N CYS A 197 -8.96 26.29 0.74
CA CYS A 197 -8.36 25.06 0.22
C CYS A 197 -8.19 24.00 1.29
N VAL A 198 -7.96 22.75 0.85
CA VAL A 198 -7.59 21.62 1.70
C VAL A 198 -6.15 21.21 1.39
N VAL A 199 -5.36 20.93 2.44
CA VAL A 199 -4.01 20.41 2.30
C VAL A 199 -3.90 19.08 3.00
N LEU A 200 -3.49 18.04 2.27
CA LEU A 200 -3.27 16.69 2.75
C LEU A 200 -1.76 16.46 2.99
N GLU A 201 -1.39 16.19 4.24
CA GLU A 201 -0.04 15.69 4.55
C GLU A 201 0.00 14.20 4.22
N LEU A 202 0.75 13.81 3.19
CA LEU A 202 0.84 12.42 2.76
C LEU A 202 2.07 11.72 3.33
N GLY A 203 1.91 10.44 3.65
CA GLY A 203 2.98 9.56 4.14
C GLY A 203 4.00 9.18 3.07
N TYR A 204 3.65 9.30 1.81
CA TYR A 204 4.52 9.08 0.66
C TYR A 204 3.98 9.78 -0.59
N PHE A 205 4.85 9.95 -1.60
CA PHE A 205 4.46 10.28 -2.96
C PHE A 205 4.98 9.24 -3.94
N ILE A 206 4.20 8.98 -4.99
CA ILE A 206 4.61 8.20 -6.15
C ILE A 206 4.68 9.16 -7.34
N ASP A 207 5.86 9.23 -7.98
CA ASP A 207 6.01 9.96 -9.23
C ASP A 207 5.35 9.16 -10.35
N PHE A 208 4.15 9.59 -10.72
CA PHE A 208 3.38 9.05 -11.83
C PHE A 208 3.50 9.99 -13.05
N LYS A 209 2.83 9.67 -14.16
CA LYS A 209 2.91 10.41 -15.46
C LYS A 209 2.88 11.94 -15.29
N ASN A 210 2.02 12.46 -14.43
CA ASN A 210 1.97 13.87 -14.08
C ASN A 210 2.42 14.06 -12.62
N LYS A 211 3.61 14.62 -12.43
CA LYS A 211 4.18 14.87 -11.08
C LYS A 211 3.40 15.90 -10.25
N LYS A 212 2.53 16.68 -10.88
CA LYS A 212 1.67 17.67 -10.22
C LYS A 212 0.37 17.07 -9.67
N LEU A 213 0.13 15.79 -9.90
CA LEU A 213 -1.04 15.08 -9.38
C LEU A 213 -0.61 13.96 -8.45
N GLU A 214 -1.43 13.70 -7.43
CA GLU A 214 -1.38 12.45 -6.67
C GLU A 214 -1.67 11.29 -7.64
N ASP A 215 -0.94 10.18 -7.50
CA ASP A 215 -1.11 9.03 -8.39
C ASP A 215 -2.49 8.35 -8.22
N PRO A 216 -3.05 7.71 -9.25
CA PRO A 216 -4.42 7.19 -9.25
C PRO A 216 -4.72 6.21 -8.11
N LEU A 217 -3.79 5.30 -7.77
CA LEU A 217 -4.00 4.33 -6.70
C LEU A 217 -4.02 5.01 -5.32
N SER A 218 -3.13 5.99 -5.10
CA SER A 218 -3.11 6.78 -3.87
C SER A 218 -4.33 7.68 -3.75
N VAL A 219 -4.82 8.29 -4.84
CA VAL A 219 -6.11 9.03 -4.86
C VAL A 219 -7.24 8.14 -4.35
N THR A 220 -7.35 6.91 -4.85
CA THR A 220 -8.40 5.97 -4.41
C THR A 220 -8.33 5.68 -2.90
N LEU A 221 -7.12 5.67 -2.32
CA LEU A 221 -6.91 5.41 -0.89
C LEU A 221 -7.07 6.67 -0.03
N SER A 222 -6.81 7.86 -0.57
CA SER A 222 -6.83 9.14 0.17
C SER A 222 -8.22 9.72 0.38
N LEU A 223 -9.19 9.33 -0.44
CA LEU A 223 -10.58 9.79 -0.32
C LEU A 223 -11.20 9.35 1.02
N THR A 224 -12.02 10.21 1.59
CA THR A 224 -12.79 9.93 2.81
C THR A 224 -13.90 8.91 2.56
N GLU A 225 -14.40 8.29 3.60
CA GLU A 225 -15.50 7.32 3.46
C GLU A 225 -16.80 8.00 2.96
N SER A 226 -17.04 9.27 3.30
CA SER A 226 -18.17 10.03 2.77
C SER A 226 -18.04 10.32 1.27
N GLU A 227 -16.84 10.66 0.81
CA GLU A 227 -16.55 10.87 -0.61
C GLU A 227 -16.72 9.56 -1.42
N LYS A 228 -16.27 8.43 -0.88
CA LYS A 228 -16.41 7.11 -1.52
C LYS A 228 -17.87 6.63 -1.64
N GLN A 229 -18.78 7.15 -0.81
CA GLN A 229 -20.22 6.84 -0.89
C GLN A 229 -20.94 7.58 -2.01
N ASP A 230 -20.37 8.64 -2.58
CA ASP A 230 -20.95 9.32 -3.77
C ASP A 230 -20.74 8.44 -5.01
N GLU A 231 -21.85 8.04 -5.64
CA GLU A 231 -21.85 7.20 -6.85
C GLU A 231 -21.03 7.81 -8.00
N ARG A 232 -21.07 9.14 -8.15
CA ARG A 232 -20.32 9.86 -9.20
C ARG A 232 -18.81 9.73 -8.98
N ILE A 233 -18.36 9.80 -7.72
CA ILE A 233 -16.97 9.58 -7.35
C ILE A 233 -16.58 8.13 -7.62
N GLY A 234 -17.41 7.17 -7.27
CA GLY A 234 -17.18 5.75 -7.56
C GLY A 234 -16.98 5.46 -9.04
N ILE A 235 -17.84 6.02 -9.90
CA ILE A 235 -17.74 5.91 -11.37
C ILE A 235 -16.44 6.56 -11.88
N SER A 236 -16.09 7.73 -11.33
CA SER A 236 -14.87 8.46 -11.71
C SER A 236 -13.59 7.71 -11.32
N ILE A 237 -13.56 7.10 -10.14
CA ILE A 237 -12.46 6.23 -9.69
C ILE A 237 -12.30 5.06 -10.67
N LYS A 238 -13.40 4.36 -10.98
CA LYS A 238 -13.34 3.22 -11.89
C LYS A 238 -12.76 3.62 -13.25
N ARG A 239 -13.25 4.71 -13.83
CA ARG A 239 -12.74 5.24 -15.11
C ARG A 239 -11.26 5.64 -15.02
N MET A 240 -10.87 6.34 -13.99
CA MET A 240 -9.47 6.72 -13.77
C MET A 240 -8.56 5.48 -13.71
N LEU A 241 -8.95 4.45 -12.98
CA LEU A 241 -8.16 3.23 -12.87
C LEU A 241 -8.08 2.47 -14.21
N GLU A 242 -9.20 2.38 -14.95
CA GLU A 242 -9.24 1.76 -16.29
C GLU A 242 -8.36 2.48 -17.31
N GLU A 243 -8.28 3.81 -17.26
CA GLU A 243 -7.53 4.61 -18.23
C GLU A 243 -6.02 4.72 -17.88
N TYR A 244 -5.67 4.74 -16.59
CA TYR A 244 -4.33 5.10 -16.17
C TYR A 244 -3.55 3.95 -15.51
N VAL A 245 -4.19 2.88 -15.08
CA VAL A 245 -3.53 1.81 -14.30
C VAL A 245 -3.57 0.46 -15.03
N TRP A 246 -4.73 0.00 -15.55
CA TRP A 246 -4.90 -1.29 -16.26
C TRP A 246 -5.54 -1.21 -17.63
#